data_acff226928fdd7a8869390c6524b25a0
#
_entry.id   acff226928fdd7a8869390c6524b25a0
#
_cell.length_a   1.000
_cell.length_b   1.000
_cell.length_c   1.000
_cell.angle_alpha   90.00
_cell.angle_beta   90.00
_cell.angle_gamma   90.00
#
_symmetry.space_group_name_H-M   'P 1'
#
loop_
_entity.id
_entity.type
_entity.pdbx_description
1 polymer ?
#
loop_
_entity_poly.entity_id
_entity_poly.type
_entity_poly.pdbx_seq_one_letter_code
_entity_poly.pdbx_strand_id
1 'polypeptide(L)'
;MRKIERDNTGLMRPGQNLVVAGYAGYAGTIAIVRQKREELLQWFTKGYLDRIMENEDGTLSGNLERWKALGATECEPAGEGGILSALWNLSGAYMTGIEFSLRQIPVKQETIEVCERYDLNPYRLYSDGCLLFVTDNGGEMVLALEREGIHAA
;
A
#
# COMPACT_ATOMS: atom_id res chain seq x y z
N MET A 1 -23.10 -11.50 -2.28
CA MET A 1 -21.99 -10.68 -1.70
C MET A 1 -22.57 -9.35 -1.20
N ARG A 2 -22.21 -8.95 0.00
CA ARG A 2 -22.68 -7.67 0.54
C ARG A 2 -21.93 -6.51 -0.14
N LYS A 3 -22.69 -5.54 -0.66
CA LYS A 3 -22.10 -4.36 -1.27
C LYS A 3 -21.52 -3.44 -0.19
N ILE A 4 -20.30 -2.98 -0.41
CA ILE A 4 -19.62 -2.01 0.47
C ILE A 4 -20.11 -0.62 0.07
N GLU A 5 -20.65 0.13 1.04
CA GLU A 5 -21.06 1.51 0.81
C GLU A 5 -19.83 2.41 0.84
N ARG A 6 -19.77 3.36 -0.08
CA ARG A 6 -18.69 4.33 -0.20
C ARG A 6 -19.25 5.74 -0.30
N ASP A 7 -18.65 6.64 0.47
CA ASP A 7 -19.07 8.04 0.52
C ASP A 7 -18.42 8.90 -0.57
N ASN A 8 -17.44 8.36 -1.28
CA ASN A 8 -16.70 9.13 -2.27
C ASN A 8 -17.40 9.13 -3.64
N THR A 9 -16.98 10.06 -4.50
CA THR A 9 -17.46 10.20 -5.86
C THR A 9 -16.59 9.47 -6.87
N GLY A 10 -15.77 8.53 -6.37
CA GLY A 10 -14.86 7.76 -7.22
C GLY A 10 -15.57 6.78 -8.12
N LEU A 11 -14.90 6.37 -9.18
CA LEU A 11 -15.42 5.46 -10.19
C LEU A 11 -14.37 4.40 -10.54
N MET A 12 -14.84 3.16 -10.67
CA MET A 12 -14.03 2.05 -11.17
C MET A 12 -14.81 1.32 -12.25
N ARG A 13 -14.16 1.11 -13.40
CA ARG A 13 -14.75 0.45 -14.58
C ARG A 13 -13.84 -0.68 -15.07
N PRO A 14 -14.38 -1.72 -15.73
CA PRO A 14 -13.53 -2.71 -16.38
C PRO A 14 -12.56 -2.08 -17.38
N GLY A 15 -11.36 -2.64 -17.46
CA GLY A 15 -10.33 -2.16 -18.37
C GLY A 15 -9.39 -1.10 -17.81
N GLN A 16 -9.68 -0.56 -16.64
CA GLN A 16 -8.80 0.40 -15.97
C GLN A 16 -7.59 -0.30 -15.34
N ASN A 17 -6.54 0.49 -15.11
CA ASN A 17 -5.33 0.02 -14.42
C ASN A 17 -5.42 0.29 -12.93
N LEU A 18 -4.68 -0.51 -12.17
CA LEU A 18 -4.46 -0.29 -10.73
C LEU A 18 -3.03 0.17 -10.51
N VAL A 19 -2.85 1.16 -9.66
CA VAL A 19 -1.53 1.69 -9.28
C VAL A 19 -1.42 1.68 -7.76
N VAL A 20 -0.33 1.13 -7.24
CA VAL A 20 -0.02 1.14 -5.81
C VAL A 20 1.01 2.22 -5.53
N ALA A 21 0.70 3.16 -4.66
CA ALA A 21 1.63 4.19 -4.20
C ALA A 21 2.07 3.89 -2.78
N GLY A 22 3.37 4.02 -2.52
CA GLY A 22 3.97 3.66 -1.25
C GLY A 22 4.37 2.18 -1.21
N TYR A 23 4.67 1.68 -0.01
CA TYR A 23 5.15 0.31 0.18
C TYR A 23 4.20 -0.48 1.07
N ALA A 24 3.76 -1.63 0.57
CA ALA A 24 2.86 -2.51 1.32
C ALA A 24 3.54 -3.03 2.59
N GLY A 25 2.81 -3.00 3.70
CA GLY A 25 3.26 -3.56 4.98
C GLY A 25 4.31 -2.75 5.73
N TYR A 26 4.73 -1.59 5.22
CA TYR A 26 5.81 -0.83 5.87
C TYR A 26 5.40 -0.26 7.24
N ALA A 27 4.19 0.27 7.35
CA ALA A 27 3.68 0.78 8.63
C ALA A 27 3.61 -0.33 9.70
N GLY A 28 3.19 -1.52 9.30
CA GLY A 28 3.20 -2.69 10.18
C GLY A 28 4.60 -3.12 10.58
N THR A 29 5.56 -3.03 9.66
CA THR A 29 6.97 -3.31 9.93
C THR A 29 7.53 -2.36 10.97
N ILE A 30 7.26 -1.07 10.85
CA ILE A 30 7.67 -0.07 11.85
C ILE A 30 7.07 -0.40 13.21
N ALA A 31 5.79 -0.76 13.27
CA ALA A 31 5.12 -1.13 14.52
C ALA A 31 5.78 -2.36 15.17
N ILE A 32 6.13 -3.38 14.39
CA ILE A 32 6.82 -4.58 14.88
C ILE A 32 8.20 -4.23 15.42
N VAL A 33 8.97 -3.45 14.68
CA VAL A 33 10.31 -3.02 15.12
C VAL A 33 10.23 -2.25 16.45
N ARG A 34 9.23 -1.39 16.58
CA ARG A 34 9.03 -0.61 17.80
C ARG A 34 8.70 -1.50 19.00
N GLN A 35 7.85 -2.51 18.81
CA GLN A 35 7.41 -3.40 19.88
C GLN A 35 8.41 -4.51 20.20
N LYS A 36 9.11 -5.03 19.19
CA LYS A 36 9.94 -6.23 19.28
C LYS A 36 11.43 -5.93 19.09
N ARG A 37 11.85 -4.71 19.32
CA ARG A 37 13.21 -4.27 19.06
C ARG A 37 14.27 -5.14 19.73
N GLU A 38 14.10 -5.47 21.01
CA GLU A 38 15.07 -6.30 21.74
C GLU A 38 15.21 -7.69 21.13
N GLU A 39 14.08 -8.30 20.77
CA GLU A 39 14.08 -9.61 20.13
C GLU A 39 14.73 -9.55 18.74
N LEU A 40 14.41 -8.52 17.96
CA LEU A 40 14.95 -8.35 16.60
C LEU A 40 16.46 -8.10 16.60
N LEU A 41 17.03 -7.54 17.65
CA LEU A 41 18.48 -7.34 17.78
C LEU A 41 19.27 -8.66 17.80
N GLN A 42 18.61 -9.80 18.01
CA GLN A 42 19.24 -11.11 17.88
C GLN A 42 19.57 -11.46 16.42
N TRP A 43 18.85 -10.88 15.46
CA TRP A 43 18.98 -11.19 14.03
C TRP A 43 19.44 -10.02 13.19
N PHE A 44 19.23 -8.79 13.65
CA PHE A 44 19.54 -7.57 12.92
C PHE A 44 20.40 -6.64 13.73
N THR A 45 21.21 -5.81 13.06
CA THR A 45 22.01 -4.79 13.73
C THR A 45 21.13 -3.64 14.20
N LYS A 46 21.59 -2.92 15.20
CA LYS A 46 20.94 -1.70 15.68
C LYS A 46 20.75 -0.68 14.54
N GLY A 47 21.80 -0.48 13.73
CA GLY A 47 21.75 0.45 12.61
C GLY A 47 20.71 0.09 11.57
N TYR A 48 20.51 -1.19 11.33
CA TYR A 48 19.47 -1.67 10.41
C TYR A 48 18.07 -1.33 10.92
N LEU A 49 17.80 -1.60 12.19
CA LEU A 49 16.51 -1.29 12.81
C LEU A 49 16.27 0.21 12.89
N ASP A 50 17.30 0.99 13.19
CA ASP A 50 17.21 2.45 13.23
C ASP A 50 16.85 3.02 11.85
N ARG A 51 17.40 2.47 10.77
CA ARG A 51 17.05 2.90 9.40
C ARG A 51 15.60 2.64 9.07
N ILE A 52 15.05 1.51 9.51
CA ILE A 52 13.61 1.23 9.31
C ILE A 52 12.77 2.32 9.97
N MET A 53 13.12 2.72 11.18
CA MET A 53 12.39 3.73 11.93
C MET A 53 12.55 5.14 11.35
N GLU A 54 13.75 5.46 10.83
CA GLU A 54 14.03 6.77 10.23
C GLU A 54 13.31 7.01 8.91
N ASN A 55 12.98 5.95 8.19
CA ASN A 55 12.27 6.02 6.91
C ASN A 55 10.75 6.05 7.10
N GLU A 56 10.27 6.50 8.26
CA GLU A 56 8.86 6.70 8.51
C GLU A 56 8.35 7.86 7.65
N ASP A 57 7.97 7.55 6.42
CA ASP A 57 7.42 8.54 5.51
C ASP A 57 6.06 9.01 5.99
N GLY A 58 5.75 10.27 5.70
CA GLY A 58 4.44 10.82 6.00
C GLY A 58 3.33 9.99 5.37
N THR A 59 2.22 9.87 6.08
CA THR A 59 1.04 9.17 5.60
C THR A 59 0.48 9.87 4.36
N LEU A 60 0.33 9.13 3.25
CA LEU A 60 -0.33 9.66 2.07
C LEU A 60 -1.83 9.79 2.33
N SER A 61 -2.38 10.94 1.97
CA SER A 61 -3.81 11.19 2.15
C SER A 61 -4.65 10.38 1.18
N GLY A 62 -5.70 9.71 1.68
CA GLY A 62 -6.69 9.03 0.86
C GLY A 62 -7.70 9.97 0.19
N ASN A 63 -7.47 11.27 0.20
CA ASN A 63 -8.36 12.25 -0.41
C ASN A 63 -8.28 12.18 -1.93
N LEU A 64 -9.31 11.66 -2.57
CA LEU A 64 -9.38 11.46 -4.02
C LEU A 64 -9.18 12.76 -4.81
N GLU A 65 -9.63 13.89 -4.30
CA GLU A 65 -9.53 15.19 -5.01
C GLU A 65 -8.08 15.54 -5.36
N ARG A 66 -7.14 15.28 -4.46
CA ARG A 66 -5.72 15.49 -4.71
C ARG A 66 -5.21 14.64 -5.87
N TRP A 67 -5.67 13.40 -5.95
CA TRP A 67 -5.15 12.41 -6.89
C TRP A 67 -5.85 12.44 -8.26
N LYS A 68 -7.01 13.06 -8.35
CA LYS A 68 -7.71 13.26 -9.63
C LYS A 68 -6.85 14.03 -10.63
N ALA A 69 -6.08 14.99 -10.16
CA ALA A 69 -5.17 15.77 -11.00
C ALA A 69 -4.09 14.89 -11.65
N LEU A 70 -3.76 13.74 -11.05
CA LEU A 70 -2.79 12.79 -11.57
C LEU A 70 -3.44 11.66 -12.37
N GLY A 71 -4.76 11.67 -12.53
CA GLY A 71 -5.49 10.70 -13.32
C GLY A 71 -6.26 9.64 -12.54
N ALA A 72 -6.30 9.71 -11.22
CA ALA A 72 -7.04 8.75 -10.41
C ALA A 72 -8.54 8.94 -10.54
N THR A 73 -9.27 7.85 -10.77
CA THR A 73 -10.73 7.85 -10.76
C THR A 73 -11.29 7.29 -9.45
N GLU A 74 -10.48 6.56 -8.70
CA GLU A 74 -10.79 6.07 -7.36
C GLU A 74 -9.51 5.89 -6.57
N CYS A 75 -9.62 5.97 -5.25
CA CYS A 75 -8.50 5.78 -4.32
C CYS A 75 -8.99 4.96 -3.13
N GLU A 76 -8.26 3.88 -2.83
CA GLU A 76 -8.52 3.06 -1.64
C GLU A 76 -7.26 3.06 -0.76
N PRO A 77 -7.33 3.64 0.44
CA PRO A 77 -6.18 3.55 1.35
C PRO A 77 -6.06 2.13 1.89
N ALA A 78 -4.84 1.61 1.88
CA ALA A 78 -4.54 0.37 2.57
C ALA A 78 -4.36 0.66 4.07
N GLY A 79 -4.88 -0.20 4.91
CA GLY A 79 -4.81 -0.02 6.35
C GLY A 79 -4.68 -1.38 7.03
N GLU A 80 -5.54 -1.66 8.00
CA GLU A 80 -5.63 -2.99 8.60
C GLU A 80 -5.99 -4.02 7.53
N GLY A 81 -5.37 -5.18 7.58
CA GLY A 81 -5.52 -6.20 6.56
C GLY A 81 -4.65 -5.99 5.33
N GLY A 82 -3.95 -4.87 5.22
CA GLY A 82 -2.94 -4.59 4.19
C GLY A 82 -3.51 -4.34 2.80
N ILE A 83 -2.62 -4.46 1.81
CA ILE A 83 -2.98 -4.18 0.40
C ILE A 83 -3.99 -5.20 -0.15
N LEU A 84 -3.95 -6.44 0.32
CA LEU A 84 -4.92 -7.45 -0.13
C LEU A 84 -6.34 -7.09 0.30
N SER A 85 -6.49 -6.56 1.51
CA SER A 85 -7.79 -6.07 1.99
C SER A 85 -8.29 -4.89 1.15
N ALA A 86 -7.40 -3.96 0.78
CA ALA A 86 -7.75 -2.84 -0.09
C ALA A 86 -8.23 -3.31 -1.47
N LEU A 87 -7.54 -4.28 -2.07
CA LEU A 87 -7.95 -4.88 -3.35
C LEU A 87 -9.33 -5.54 -3.24
N TRP A 88 -9.56 -6.28 -2.16
CA TRP A 88 -10.84 -6.92 -1.89
C TRP A 88 -11.97 -5.89 -1.76
N ASN A 89 -11.71 -4.82 -1.02
CA ASN A 89 -12.68 -3.74 -0.80
C ASN A 89 -13.09 -3.05 -2.10
N LEU A 90 -12.11 -2.75 -2.97
CA LEU A 90 -12.40 -2.18 -4.29
C LEU A 90 -13.24 -3.12 -5.16
N SER A 91 -12.82 -4.37 -5.25
CA SER A 91 -13.56 -5.37 -6.03
C SER A 91 -14.99 -5.51 -5.53
N GLY A 92 -15.20 -5.59 -4.22
CA GLY A 92 -16.52 -5.72 -3.62
C GLY A 92 -17.38 -4.48 -3.78
N ALA A 93 -16.79 -3.28 -3.66
CA ALA A 93 -17.52 -2.02 -3.75
C ALA A 93 -18.09 -1.78 -5.15
N TYR A 94 -17.38 -2.17 -6.20
CA TYR A 94 -17.79 -1.95 -7.58
C TYR A 94 -18.28 -3.22 -8.28
N MET A 95 -18.31 -4.34 -7.59
CA MET A 95 -18.69 -5.64 -8.16
C MET A 95 -17.90 -5.96 -9.44
N THR A 96 -16.62 -5.58 -9.46
CA THR A 96 -15.72 -5.72 -10.60
C THR A 96 -14.54 -6.61 -10.21
N GLY A 97 -14.21 -7.60 -11.02
CA GLY A 97 -13.06 -8.46 -10.83
C GLY A 97 -11.75 -7.68 -11.00
N ILE A 98 -10.73 -8.08 -10.25
CA ILE A 98 -9.39 -7.47 -10.31
C ILE A 98 -8.38 -8.58 -10.63
N GLU A 99 -7.53 -8.31 -11.62
CA GLU A 99 -6.38 -9.15 -11.95
C GLU A 99 -5.10 -8.39 -11.62
N PHE A 100 -4.19 -9.01 -10.88
CA PHE A 100 -2.95 -8.37 -10.47
C PHE A 100 -1.85 -9.41 -10.22
N SER A 101 -0.59 -8.94 -10.21
CA SER A 101 0.56 -9.75 -9.84
C SER A 101 1.13 -9.26 -8.51
N LEU A 102 1.27 -10.15 -7.53
CA LEU A 102 1.86 -9.81 -6.23
C LEU A 102 3.28 -9.25 -6.37
N ARG A 103 4.03 -9.72 -7.36
CA ARG A 103 5.40 -9.26 -7.59
C ARG A 103 5.50 -7.79 -7.95
N GLN A 104 4.42 -7.21 -8.49
CA GLN A 104 4.39 -5.81 -8.88
C GLN A 104 4.03 -4.87 -7.74
N ILE A 105 3.51 -5.41 -6.63
CA ILE A 105 3.20 -4.61 -5.45
C ILE A 105 4.49 -4.25 -4.71
N PRO A 106 4.80 -2.95 -4.52
CA PRO A 106 6.04 -2.56 -3.86
C PRO A 106 6.09 -3.02 -2.40
N VAL A 107 7.12 -3.76 -2.04
CA VAL A 107 7.41 -4.19 -0.67
C VAL A 107 8.90 -3.98 -0.43
N LYS A 108 9.27 -3.31 0.66
CA LYS A 108 10.67 -3.13 0.98
C LYS A 108 11.30 -4.43 1.47
N GLN A 109 12.59 -4.61 1.21
CA GLN A 109 13.33 -5.79 1.67
C GLN A 109 13.25 -5.93 3.20
N GLU A 110 13.31 -4.82 3.93
CA GLU A 110 13.19 -4.80 5.39
C GLU A 110 11.87 -5.40 5.87
N THR A 111 10.79 -5.10 5.16
CA THR A 111 9.46 -5.67 5.46
C THR A 111 9.47 -7.18 5.29
N ILE A 112 10.05 -7.67 4.19
CA ILE A 112 10.15 -9.11 3.92
C ILE A 112 10.95 -9.81 5.02
N GLU A 113 12.10 -9.26 5.40
CA GLU A 113 12.97 -9.87 6.41
C GLU A 113 12.34 -9.90 7.80
N VAL A 114 11.66 -8.82 8.20
CA VAL A 114 10.94 -8.78 9.48
C VAL A 114 9.76 -9.75 9.48
N CYS A 115 9.01 -9.79 8.39
CA CYS A 115 7.86 -10.72 8.25
C CYS A 115 8.30 -12.18 8.33
N GLU A 116 9.46 -12.53 7.77
CA GLU A 116 9.98 -13.89 7.85
C GLU A 116 10.22 -14.35 9.30
N ARG A 117 10.65 -13.43 10.16
CA ARG A 117 10.91 -13.75 11.58
C ARG A 117 9.64 -14.11 12.36
N TYR A 118 8.49 -13.61 11.93
CA TYR A 118 7.21 -13.81 12.63
C TYR A 118 6.19 -14.58 11.80
N ASP A 119 6.61 -15.16 10.68
CA ASP A 119 5.74 -15.90 9.77
C ASP A 119 4.50 -15.09 9.35
N LEU A 120 4.73 -13.84 8.97
CA LEU A 120 3.70 -12.90 8.54
C LEU A 120 3.71 -12.72 7.03
N ASN A 121 2.53 -12.43 6.46
CA ASN A 121 2.39 -12.11 5.06
C ASN A 121 2.44 -10.58 4.88
N PRO A 122 3.48 -10.03 4.21
CA PRO A 122 3.62 -8.58 4.04
C PRO A 122 2.44 -7.93 3.31
N TYR A 123 1.75 -8.66 2.46
CA TYR A 123 0.59 -8.14 1.73
C TYR A 123 -0.67 -8.00 2.59
N ARG A 124 -0.70 -8.66 3.74
CA ARG A 124 -1.77 -8.57 4.73
C ARG A 124 -1.41 -7.70 5.92
N LEU A 125 -0.15 -7.30 6.02
CA LEU A 125 0.34 -6.51 7.13
C LEU A 125 -0.19 -5.07 7.03
N TYR A 126 -0.43 -4.45 8.18
CA TYR A 126 -0.88 -3.06 8.27
C TYR A 126 -0.07 -2.14 7.36
N SER A 127 -0.75 -1.39 6.51
CA SER A 127 -0.14 -0.66 5.40
C SER A 127 -0.59 0.81 5.34
N ASP A 128 -0.75 1.47 6.48
CA ASP A 128 -1.06 2.89 6.51
C ASP A 128 0.01 3.68 5.73
N GLY A 129 -0.43 4.66 4.93
CA GLY A 129 0.47 5.39 4.04
C GLY A 129 0.67 4.75 2.67
N CYS A 130 0.07 3.59 2.42
CA CYS A 130 0.02 2.94 1.12
C CYS A 130 -1.36 3.16 0.50
N LEU A 131 -1.41 3.57 -0.76
CA LEU A 131 -2.67 3.85 -1.47
C LEU A 131 -2.78 2.99 -2.71
N LEU A 132 -4.00 2.60 -3.02
CA LEU A 132 -4.34 1.89 -4.25
C LEU A 132 -5.21 2.81 -5.11
N PHE A 133 -4.75 3.10 -6.32
CA PHE A 133 -5.46 3.97 -7.26
C PHE A 133 -6.03 3.19 -8.43
N VAL A 134 -7.17 3.65 -8.91
CA VAL A 134 -7.75 3.22 -10.18
C VAL A 134 -7.57 4.36 -11.18
N THR A 135 -7.09 4.05 -12.38
CA THR A 135 -6.82 5.06 -13.41
C THR A 135 -6.97 4.46 -14.80
N ASP A 136 -7.23 5.31 -15.79
CA ASP A 136 -7.30 4.89 -17.19
C ASP A 136 -5.90 4.66 -17.79
N ASN A 137 -4.87 5.31 -17.25
CA ASN A 137 -3.49 5.16 -17.73
C ASN A 137 -2.51 5.01 -16.54
N GLY A 138 -2.24 3.75 -16.20
CA GLY A 138 -1.37 3.40 -15.07
C GLY A 138 0.07 3.87 -15.24
N GLY A 139 0.62 3.71 -16.43
CA GLY A 139 2.01 4.12 -16.72
C GLY A 139 2.22 5.63 -16.53
N GLU A 140 1.29 6.42 -17.04
CA GLU A 140 1.36 7.87 -16.88
C GLU A 140 1.21 8.30 -15.42
N MET A 141 0.32 7.65 -14.68
CA MET A 141 0.13 7.95 -13.27
C MET A 141 1.36 7.60 -12.44
N VAL A 142 2.00 6.45 -12.71
CA VAL A 142 3.24 6.06 -12.02
C VAL A 142 4.32 7.12 -12.23
N LEU A 143 4.51 7.60 -13.47
CA LEU A 143 5.48 8.65 -13.75
C LEU A 143 5.16 9.95 -13.02
N ALA A 144 3.88 10.34 -12.98
CA ALA A 144 3.46 11.55 -12.28
C ALA A 144 3.71 11.46 -10.77
N LEU A 145 3.45 10.29 -10.16
CA LEU A 145 3.71 10.07 -8.75
C LEU A 145 5.21 10.11 -8.44
N GLU A 146 6.02 9.50 -9.29
CA GLU A 146 7.48 9.49 -9.10
C GLU A 146 8.08 10.90 -9.21
N ARG A 147 7.53 11.76 -10.08
CA ARG A 147 7.93 13.17 -10.15
C ARG A 147 7.68 13.92 -8.85
N GLU A 148 6.68 13.51 -8.08
CA GLU A 148 6.39 14.06 -6.75
C GLU A 148 7.18 13.38 -5.63
N GLY A 149 8.07 12.46 -5.96
CA GLY A 149 8.87 11.71 -4.99
C GLY A 149 8.13 10.57 -4.33
N ILE A 150 7.01 10.14 -4.90
CA ILE A 150 6.20 9.03 -4.38
C ILE A 150 6.49 7.79 -5.21
N HIS A 151 7.00 6.73 -4.56
CA HIS A 151 7.23 5.45 -5.22
C HIS A 151 5.89 4.80 -5.58
N ALA A 152 5.78 4.30 -6.80
CA ALA A 152 4.56 3.68 -7.30
C ALA A 152 4.84 2.59 -8.35
N ALA A 153 3.90 1.67 -8.47
CA ALA A 153 3.96 0.61 -9.46
C ALA A 153 2.56 0.15 -9.93
#